data_d8e6bc1a98ae937a61df53c46ebee70b
#
_entry.id   d8e6bc1a98ae937a61df53c46ebee70b
#
_cell.length_a   1.000
_cell.length_b   1.000
_cell.length_c   1.000
_cell.angle_alpha   90.00
_cell.angle_beta   90.00
_cell.angle_gamma   90.00
#
_symmetry.space_group_name_H-M   'P 1'
#
loop_
_entity.id
_entity.type
_entity.pdbx_description
1 polymer ?
#
loop_
_entity_poly.entity_id
_entity_poly.type
_entity_poly.pdbx_seq_one_letter_code
_entity_poly.pdbx_strand_id
1 'polypeptide(L)'
;MTMKVGTRQVDGVTLVDCSGRITLGEGSVILRDTVRDLLSKGNKKIVLNLADVNYIDSSGIGELVSAFTTTKNQGGELKLLNLTKKVNDLLQITKLYTVFDVKDDEASAVKSFR
;
A
#
# COMPACT_ATOMS: atom_id res chain seq x y z
N MET A 1 -1.66 18.62 6.93
CA MET A 1 -1.52 17.24 7.43
C MET A 1 -1.13 16.35 6.31
N THR A 2 -0.17 15.57 6.56
CA THR A 2 0.38 14.68 5.58
C THR A 2 -0.06 13.24 5.88
N MET A 3 0.82 12.32 5.90
CA MET A 3 0.50 10.92 6.05
C MET A 3 1.10 10.35 7.32
N LYS A 4 0.36 9.45 7.95
CA LYS A 4 0.87 8.65 9.07
C LYS A 4 0.79 7.19 8.70
N VAL A 5 1.74 6.40 9.17
CA VAL A 5 1.73 4.95 8.98
C VAL A 5 1.97 4.25 10.31
N GLY A 6 1.30 3.12 10.48
CA GLY A 6 1.57 2.21 11.57
C GLY A 6 1.70 0.81 10.99
N THR A 7 2.55 -0.02 11.57
CA THR A 7 2.73 -1.39 11.09
C THR A 7 2.33 -2.38 12.16
N ARG A 8 1.78 -3.53 11.74
CA ARG A 8 1.42 -4.62 12.62
C ARG A 8 1.55 -5.93 11.88
N GLN A 9 1.77 -7.01 12.61
CA GLN A 9 1.97 -8.34 12.05
C GLN A 9 0.75 -9.21 12.31
N VAL A 10 0.24 -9.88 11.29
CA VAL A 10 -0.86 -10.84 11.41
C VAL A 10 -0.51 -12.06 10.56
N ASP A 11 -0.32 -13.21 11.21
CA ASP A 11 -0.02 -14.48 10.53
C ASP A 11 1.13 -14.39 9.52
N GLY A 12 2.20 -13.70 9.90
CA GLY A 12 3.38 -13.55 9.03
C GLY A 12 3.23 -12.50 7.95
N VAL A 13 2.11 -11.79 7.91
CA VAL A 13 1.86 -10.70 6.96
C VAL A 13 1.98 -9.38 7.70
N THR A 14 2.69 -8.42 7.09
CA THR A 14 2.81 -7.08 7.65
C THR A 14 1.73 -6.18 7.06
N LEU A 15 0.87 -5.65 7.93
CA LEU A 15 -0.12 -4.66 7.51
C LEU A 15 0.42 -3.28 7.82
N VAL A 16 0.34 -2.40 6.82
CA VAL A 16 0.72 -1.00 6.96
C VAL A 16 -0.56 -0.18 6.94
N ASP A 17 -0.95 0.32 8.10
CA ASP A 17 -2.15 1.15 8.22
C ASP A 17 -1.77 2.58 7.87
N CYS A 18 -2.23 3.03 6.70
CA CYS A 18 -1.95 4.38 6.21
C CYS A 18 -3.12 5.29 6.50
N SER A 19 -2.84 6.53 6.90
CA SER A 19 -3.89 7.52 7.08
C SER A 19 -3.41 8.88 6.61
N GLY A 20 -4.36 9.70 6.12
CA GLY A 20 -4.06 11.03 5.65
C GLY A 20 -3.98 11.12 4.14
N ARG A 21 -2.90 11.71 3.63
CA ARG A 21 -2.76 12.04 2.21
C ARG A 21 -1.48 11.47 1.63
N ILE A 22 -1.60 10.80 0.50
CA ILE A 22 -0.42 10.30 -0.23
C ILE A 22 -0.20 11.20 -1.43
N THR A 23 0.54 12.27 -1.22
CA THR A 23 0.79 13.29 -2.24
C THR A 23 2.28 13.49 -2.44
N LEU A 24 2.61 14.26 -3.48
CA LEU A 24 3.99 14.62 -3.76
C LEU A 24 4.66 15.19 -2.50
N GLY A 25 5.88 14.78 -2.24
CA GLY A 25 6.65 15.21 -1.09
C GLY A 25 6.52 14.24 0.08
N GLU A 26 6.10 14.75 1.24
CA GLU A 26 6.18 13.98 2.49
C GLU A 26 5.39 12.67 2.46
N GLY A 27 4.16 12.68 1.95
CA GLY A 27 3.35 11.46 1.92
C GLY A 27 3.98 10.35 1.09
N SER A 28 4.47 10.69 -0.09
CA SER A 28 5.13 9.71 -0.96
C SER A 28 6.42 9.19 -0.35
N VAL A 29 7.20 10.07 0.29
CA VAL A 29 8.46 9.68 0.92
C VAL A 29 8.21 8.75 2.10
N ILE A 30 7.22 9.04 2.93
CA ILE A 30 6.87 8.19 4.08
C ILE A 30 6.50 6.79 3.61
N LEU A 31 5.66 6.68 2.57
CA LEU A 31 5.26 5.40 2.04
C LEU A 31 6.46 4.62 1.50
N ARG A 32 7.30 5.28 0.71
CA ARG A 32 8.51 4.67 0.14
C ARG A 32 9.43 4.14 1.23
N ASP A 33 9.73 4.99 2.21
CA ASP A 33 10.67 4.62 3.27
C ASP A 33 10.14 3.48 4.13
N THR A 34 8.83 3.49 4.40
CA THR A 34 8.20 2.43 5.19
C THR A 34 8.33 1.08 4.47
N VAL A 35 8.01 1.02 3.19
CA VAL A 35 8.07 -0.23 2.42
C VAL A 35 9.52 -0.70 2.30
N ARG A 36 10.45 0.19 2.01
CA ARG A 36 11.87 -0.16 1.91
C ARG A 36 12.43 -0.70 3.22
N ASP A 37 12.05 -0.08 4.34
CA ASP A 37 12.48 -0.52 5.66
C ASP A 37 11.96 -1.93 5.96
N LEU A 38 10.68 -2.19 5.67
CA LEU A 38 10.10 -3.51 5.88
C LEU A 38 10.81 -4.57 5.04
N LEU A 39 11.07 -4.28 3.78
CA LEU A 39 11.76 -5.22 2.91
C LEU A 39 13.19 -5.49 3.38
N SER A 40 13.89 -4.45 3.85
CA SER A 40 15.25 -4.61 4.36
C SER A 40 15.32 -5.50 5.59
N LYS A 41 14.22 -5.60 6.33
CA LYS A 41 14.12 -6.46 7.52
C LYS A 41 13.56 -7.85 7.19
N GLY A 42 13.35 -8.15 5.92
CA GLY A 42 12.86 -9.44 5.48
C GLY A 42 11.34 -9.60 5.48
N ASN A 43 10.59 -8.52 5.70
CA ASN A 43 9.13 -8.55 5.65
C ASN A 43 8.67 -8.44 4.21
N LYS A 44 8.39 -9.58 3.59
CA LYS A 44 8.09 -9.65 2.15
C LYS A 44 6.62 -9.81 1.81
N LYS A 45 5.77 -10.01 2.80
CA LYS A 45 4.32 -10.10 2.62
C LYS A 45 3.71 -8.84 3.22
N ILE A 46 3.33 -7.90 2.35
CA ILE A 46 2.93 -6.55 2.75
C ILE A 46 1.51 -6.25 2.27
N VAL A 47 0.69 -5.73 3.15
CA VAL A 47 -0.64 -5.22 2.82
C VAL A 47 -0.67 -3.74 3.19
N LEU A 48 -1.00 -2.88 2.22
CA LEU A 48 -1.22 -1.47 2.49
C LEU A 48 -2.72 -1.26 2.74
N ASN A 49 -3.06 -0.94 3.98
CA ASN A 49 -4.43 -0.64 4.35
C ASN A 49 -4.70 0.84 4.12
N LEU A 50 -5.54 1.14 3.14
CA LEU A 50 -5.79 2.50 2.69
C LEU A 50 -7.16 3.05 3.15
N ALA A 51 -7.79 2.39 4.12
CA ALA A 51 -9.13 2.78 4.60
C ALA A 51 -9.19 4.24 5.05
N ASP A 52 -8.12 4.76 5.62
CA ASP A 52 -8.06 6.11 6.16
C ASP A 52 -7.29 7.08 5.27
N VAL A 53 -7.02 6.70 4.03
CA VAL A 53 -6.37 7.59 3.05
C VAL A 53 -7.48 8.39 2.36
N ASN A 54 -7.58 9.66 2.71
CA ASN A 54 -8.65 10.52 2.22
C ASN A 54 -8.30 11.28 0.95
N TYR A 55 -7.05 11.25 0.54
CA TYR A 55 -6.63 11.90 -0.70
C TYR A 55 -5.35 11.27 -1.26
N ILE A 56 -5.29 11.17 -2.57
CA ILE A 56 -4.09 10.71 -3.28
C ILE A 56 -4.02 11.44 -4.61
N ASP A 57 -2.82 11.82 -5.03
CA ASP A 57 -2.60 12.42 -6.35
C ASP A 57 -1.83 11.44 -7.25
N SER A 58 -1.49 11.89 -8.45
CA SER A 58 -0.77 11.04 -9.40
C SER A 58 0.61 10.63 -8.88
N SER A 59 1.25 11.48 -8.07
CA SER A 59 2.53 11.14 -7.44
C SER A 59 2.35 10.03 -6.42
N GLY A 60 1.26 10.06 -5.65
CA GLY A 60 0.94 9.01 -4.70
C GLY A 60 0.65 7.69 -5.39
N ILE A 61 -0.10 7.72 -6.49
CA ILE A 61 -0.35 6.52 -7.30
C ILE A 61 0.96 5.96 -7.82
N GLY A 62 1.85 6.82 -8.32
CA GLY A 62 3.18 6.41 -8.78
C GLY A 62 3.98 5.73 -7.67
N GLU A 63 3.84 6.23 -6.44
CA GLU A 63 4.52 5.63 -5.29
C GLU A 63 3.94 4.26 -4.94
N LEU A 64 2.62 4.07 -5.06
CA LEU A 64 2.02 2.74 -4.88
C LEU A 64 2.56 1.74 -5.90
N VAL A 65 2.66 2.15 -7.17
CA VAL A 65 3.22 1.29 -8.22
C VAL A 65 4.68 0.97 -7.95
N SER A 66 5.46 1.97 -7.54
CA SER A 66 6.87 1.78 -7.20
C SER A 66 7.04 0.81 -6.03
N ALA A 67 6.20 0.95 -5.00
CA ALA A 67 6.22 0.05 -3.84
C ALA A 67 5.91 -1.38 -4.25
N PHE A 68 4.91 -1.57 -5.11
CA PHE A 68 4.54 -2.87 -5.64
C PHE A 68 5.71 -3.50 -6.40
N THR A 69 6.30 -2.74 -7.32
CA THR A 69 7.41 -3.22 -8.15
C THR A 69 8.63 -3.57 -7.31
N THR A 70 9.00 -2.71 -6.37
CA THR A 70 10.15 -2.94 -5.49
C THR A 70 9.95 -4.20 -4.66
N THR A 71 8.76 -4.38 -4.11
CA THR A 71 8.45 -5.58 -3.31
C THR A 71 8.56 -6.83 -4.16
N LYS A 72 7.98 -6.81 -5.34
CA LYS A 72 8.00 -7.95 -6.25
C LYS A 72 9.42 -8.31 -6.69
N ASN A 73 10.23 -7.30 -6.99
CA ASN A 73 11.62 -7.50 -7.40
C ASN A 73 12.48 -8.14 -6.30
N GLN A 74 12.08 -8.00 -5.05
CA GLN A 74 12.77 -8.61 -3.93
C GLN A 74 12.16 -9.95 -3.49
N GLY A 75 11.28 -10.50 -4.31
CA GLY A 75 10.69 -11.81 -4.06
C GLY A 75 9.49 -11.76 -3.12
N GLY A 76 8.93 -10.59 -2.87
CA GLY A 76 7.77 -10.43 -2.00
C GLY A 76 6.49 -10.17 -2.78
N GLU A 77 5.42 -9.92 -2.04
CA GLU A 77 4.12 -9.53 -2.59
C GLU A 77 3.57 -8.36 -1.80
N LEU A 78 2.96 -7.42 -2.52
CA LEU A 78 2.30 -6.27 -1.93
C LEU A 78 0.86 -6.22 -2.44
N LYS A 79 -0.09 -6.11 -1.52
CA LYS A 79 -1.52 -6.05 -1.85
C LYS A 79 -2.13 -4.81 -1.22
N LEU A 80 -3.27 -4.38 -1.74
CA LEU A 80 -4.00 -3.23 -1.22
C LEU A 80 -5.25 -3.70 -0.49
N LEU A 81 -5.63 -2.97 0.55
CA LEU A 81 -6.78 -3.29 1.39
C LEU A 81 -7.61 -2.03 1.61
N ASN A 82 -8.92 -2.17 1.50
CA ASN A 82 -9.90 -1.13 1.85
C ASN A 82 -9.68 0.19 1.09
N LEU A 83 -9.82 0.17 -0.22
CA LEU A 83 -9.70 1.40 -0.99
C LEU A 83 -10.83 2.37 -0.66
N THR A 84 -10.49 3.63 -0.42
CA THR A 84 -11.50 4.68 -0.37
C THR A 84 -11.99 4.95 -1.80
N LYS A 85 -13.14 5.62 -1.91
CA LYS A 85 -13.67 5.97 -3.24
C LYS A 85 -12.65 6.77 -4.04
N LYS A 86 -11.97 7.71 -3.41
CA LYS A 86 -10.98 8.56 -4.08
C LYS A 86 -9.84 7.74 -4.68
N VAL A 87 -9.30 6.81 -3.91
CA VAL A 87 -8.20 5.95 -4.38
C VAL A 87 -8.69 5.03 -5.49
N ASN A 88 -9.86 4.42 -5.29
CA ASN A 88 -10.41 3.52 -6.29
C ASN A 88 -10.69 4.24 -7.61
N ASP A 89 -11.28 5.44 -7.55
CA ASP A 89 -11.58 6.21 -8.77
C ASP A 89 -10.29 6.54 -9.52
N LEU A 90 -9.23 6.90 -8.83
CA LEU A 90 -7.98 7.24 -9.47
C LEU A 90 -7.32 6.00 -10.10
N LEU A 91 -7.41 4.84 -9.46
CA LEU A 91 -6.93 3.59 -10.05
C LEU A 91 -7.72 3.22 -11.30
N GLN A 92 -9.04 3.46 -11.30
CA GLN A 92 -9.87 3.21 -12.47
C GLN A 92 -9.50 4.12 -13.64
N ILE A 93 -9.36 5.42 -13.37
CA ILE A 93 -9.01 6.42 -14.40
C ILE A 93 -7.65 6.13 -15.02
N THR A 94 -6.69 5.73 -14.20
CA THR A 94 -5.33 5.44 -14.68
C THR A 94 -5.19 4.02 -15.21
N LYS A 95 -6.23 3.19 -15.07
CA LYS A 95 -6.25 1.78 -15.46
C LYS A 95 -5.23 0.93 -14.71
N LEU A 96 -4.82 1.37 -13.54
CA LEU A 96 -3.86 0.67 -12.71
C LEU A 96 -4.50 -0.35 -11.78
N TYR A 97 -5.84 -0.42 -11.75
CA TYR A 97 -6.53 -1.41 -10.91
C TYR A 97 -6.16 -2.86 -11.28
N THR A 98 -5.69 -3.11 -12.49
CA THR A 98 -5.27 -4.45 -12.90
C THR A 98 -3.88 -4.83 -12.39
N VAL A 99 -3.10 -3.84 -11.96
CA VAL A 99 -1.75 -4.07 -11.42
C VAL A 99 -1.81 -4.64 -10.02
N PHE A 100 -2.77 -4.17 -9.22
CA PHE A 100 -2.85 -4.49 -7.81
C PHE A 100 -3.87 -5.58 -7.50
N ASP A 101 -3.55 -6.40 -6.49
CA ASP A 101 -4.52 -7.30 -5.88
C ASP A 101 -5.18 -6.53 -4.74
N VAL A 102 -6.46 -6.23 -4.89
CA VAL A 102 -7.21 -5.39 -3.94
C VAL A 102 -8.17 -6.26 -3.15
N LYS A 103 -8.15 -6.12 -1.83
CA LYS A 103 -9.03 -6.86 -0.93
C LYS A 103 -9.92 -5.88 -0.16
N ASP A 104 -11.09 -6.36 0.23
CA ASP A 104 -12.08 -5.55 0.92
C ASP A 104 -12.11 -5.80 2.43
N ASP A 105 -11.45 -6.83 2.91
CA ASP A 105 -11.36 -7.10 4.34
C ASP A 105 -10.01 -7.71 4.70
N GLU A 106 -9.60 -7.45 5.94
CA GLU A 106 -8.28 -7.83 6.43
C GLU A 106 -8.05 -9.34 6.41
N ALA A 107 -9.04 -10.14 6.83
CA ALA A 107 -8.89 -11.58 6.88
C ALA A 107 -8.61 -12.17 5.51
N SER A 108 -9.35 -11.71 4.49
CA SER A 108 -9.13 -12.13 3.11
C SER A 108 -7.77 -11.72 2.60
N ALA A 109 -7.33 -10.50 2.94
CA ALA A 109 -6.01 -10.02 2.55
C ALA A 109 -4.91 -10.90 3.11
N VAL A 110 -4.96 -11.20 4.41
CA VAL A 110 -3.96 -12.04 5.07
C VAL A 110 -3.95 -13.46 4.49
N LYS A 111 -5.13 -14.05 4.30
CA LYS A 111 -5.25 -15.41 3.76
C LYS A 111 -4.74 -15.52 2.33
N SER A 112 -4.80 -14.45 1.56
CA SER A 112 -4.42 -14.48 0.14
C SER A 112 -2.94 -14.72 -0.09
N PHE A 113 -2.12 -14.65 0.97
CA PHE A 113 -0.68 -14.95 0.90
C PHE A 113 -0.35 -16.43 1.15
N ARG A 114 -1.34 -17.23 1.45
CA ARG A 114 -1.13 -18.65 1.73
C ARG A 114 -1.07 -19.48 0.47
#